data_75a3072c1a52a9d18499f39eeca8106a
#
_entry.id   75a3072c1a52a9d18499f39eeca8106a
#
_cell.length_a   1.000
_cell.length_b   1.000
_cell.length_c   1.000
_cell.angle_alpha   90.00
_cell.angle_beta   90.00
_cell.angle_gamma   90.00
#
_symmetry.space_group_name_H-M   'P 1'
#
loop_
_entity.id
_entity.type
_entity.pdbx_description
1 polymer ?
#
loop_
_entity_poly.entity_id
_entity_poly.type
_entity_poly.pdbx_seq_one_letter_code
_entity_poly.pdbx_strand_id
1 'polypeptide(L)'
;WLARRCKMPYLRIDPLKADVGRVADVMSVHYAESRCALPVQMNNAEVVIAISEPFDLGGVSEIEAHTRRGVKLVLANPLDVRKYTTEFYALAKSVRAAQKSGEVSPAASFEQLVELGKTSKQLDANDQGVVQVVDWLWQYAFDQRASDIHLEPRRDMGLVRFRIDGVLHQVYQMPMSVM
;
A
#
# COMPACT_ATOMS: atom_id res chain seq x y z
N TRP A 1 10.35 6.43 22.71
CA TRP A 1 10.33 7.55 23.66
C TRP A 1 9.35 8.63 23.21
N LEU A 2 9.49 9.19 21.99
CA LEU A 2 8.66 10.30 21.47
C LEU A 2 7.16 9.96 21.46
N ALA A 3 6.78 8.78 20.99
CA ALA A 3 5.39 8.32 20.98
C ALA A 3 4.74 8.34 22.36
N ARG A 4 5.47 7.91 23.39
CA ARG A 4 4.98 7.97 24.79
C ARG A 4 4.85 9.40 25.28
N ARG A 5 5.79 10.28 24.93
CA ARG A 5 5.77 11.69 25.32
C ARG A 5 4.60 12.43 24.73
N CYS A 6 4.30 12.16 23.44
CA CYS A 6 3.19 12.79 22.72
C CYS A 6 1.85 12.05 22.90
N LYS A 7 1.82 10.96 23.69
CA LYS A 7 0.64 10.10 23.87
C LYS A 7 0.04 9.62 22.55
N MET A 8 0.89 9.39 21.54
CA MET A 8 0.51 8.88 20.23
C MET A 8 0.91 7.41 20.11
N PRO A 9 0.10 6.54 19.49
CA PRO A 9 0.53 5.19 19.19
C PRO A 9 1.68 5.21 18.19
N TYR A 10 2.67 4.32 18.38
CA TYR A 10 3.74 4.10 17.41
C TYR A 10 3.36 2.99 16.46
N LEU A 11 3.51 3.24 15.16
CA LEU A 11 3.27 2.27 14.10
C LEU A 11 4.59 1.99 13.35
N ARG A 12 4.94 0.72 13.22
CA ARG A 12 5.89 0.29 12.20
C ARG A 12 5.08 0.05 10.93
N ILE A 13 5.36 0.83 9.89
CA ILE A 13 4.64 0.72 8.62
C ILE A 13 4.90 -0.66 8.02
N ASP A 14 3.83 -1.39 7.76
CA ASP A 14 3.83 -2.67 7.08
C ASP A 14 3.13 -2.46 5.72
N PRO A 15 3.87 -2.50 4.59
CA PRO A 15 3.31 -2.24 3.27
C PRO A 15 2.14 -3.15 2.90
N LEU A 16 2.12 -4.37 3.46
CA LEU A 16 1.08 -5.36 3.16
C LEU A 16 -0.24 -5.09 3.86
N LYS A 17 -0.18 -4.35 4.96
CA LYS A 17 -1.38 -3.94 5.71
C LYS A 17 -1.85 -2.54 5.34
N ALA A 18 -1.11 -1.89 4.44
CA ALA A 18 -1.43 -0.54 3.99
C ALA A 18 -2.38 -0.56 2.80
N ASP A 19 -3.37 0.33 2.80
CA ASP A 19 -4.31 0.55 1.69
C ASP A 19 -3.65 1.38 0.58
N VAL A 20 -2.61 0.82 -0.05
CA VAL A 20 -1.76 1.54 -1.02
C VAL A 20 -2.56 2.16 -2.17
N GLY A 21 -3.58 1.47 -2.67
CA GLY A 21 -4.43 1.97 -3.75
C GLY A 21 -5.19 3.25 -3.42
N ARG A 22 -5.43 3.53 -2.14
CA ARG A 22 -6.24 4.66 -1.67
C ARG A 22 -5.44 5.83 -1.11
N VAL A 23 -4.11 5.73 -1.00
CA VAL A 23 -3.30 6.83 -0.43
C VAL A 23 -3.51 8.16 -1.16
N ALA A 24 -3.63 8.10 -2.48
CA ALA A 24 -3.82 9.28 -3.32
C ALA A 24 -5.24 9.85 -3.28
N ASP A 25 -6.21 9.15 -2.67
CA ASP A 25 -7.56 9.66 -2.44
C ASP A 25 -7.63 10.48 -1.15
N VAL A 26 -6.68 10.25 -0.23
CA VAL A 26 -6.61 10.95 1.05
C VAL A 26 -5.86 12.27 0.93
N MET A 27 -4.70 12.25 0.29
CA MET A 27 -3.88 13.45 0.11
C MET A 27 -3.00 13.35 -1.14
N SER A 28 -2.53 14.48 -1.66
CA SER A 28 -1.58 14.51 -2.78
C SER A 28 -0.18 14.08 -2.33
N VAL A 29 0.64 13.56 -3.27
CA VAL A 29 2.04 13.20 -3.00
C VAL A 29 2.84 14.39 -2.45
N HIS A 30 2.65 15.58 -3.02
CA HIS A 30 3.34 16.78 -2.56
C HIS A 30 2.98 17.15 -1.11
N TYR A 31 1.72 17.01 -0.75
CA TYR A 31 1.28 17.22 0.63
C TYR A 31 1.88 16.18 1.58
N ALA A 32 1.85 14.90 1.19
CA ALA A 32 2.43 13.80 1.96
C ALA A 32 3.94 14.00 2.21
N GLU A 33 4.70 14.40 1.18
CA GLU A 33 6.13 14.69 1.27
C GLU A 33 6.43 15.91 2.15
N SER A 34 5.71 17.01 1.95
CA SER A 34 5.94 18.26 2.68
C SER A 34 5.64 18.13 4.18
N ARG A 35 4.65 17.31 4.54
CA ARG A 35 4.24 17.06 5.93
C ARG A 35 4.88 15.81 6.54
N CYS A 36 5.68 15.06 5.77
CA CYS A 36 6.18 13.74 6.19
C CYS A 36 5.06 12.87 6.80
N ALA A 37 3.94 12.79 6.07
CA ALA A 37 2.72 12.11 6.47
C ALA A 37 2.31 11.08 5.39
N LEU A 38 1.87 9.91 5.81
CA LEU A 38 1.49 8.84 4.89
C LEU A 38 0.19 8.18 5.35
N PRO A 39 -0.89 8.21 4.55
CA PRO A 39 -2.06 7.39 4.81
C PRO A 39 -1.68 5.90 4.74
N VAL A 40 -2.04 5.14 5.77
CA VAL A 40 -1.68 3.72 5.86
C VAL A 40 -2.88 2.80 5.87
N GLN A 41 -4.01 3.27 6.38
CA GLN A 41 -5.26 2.51 6.40
C GLN A 41 -6.44 3.46 6.24
N MET A 42 -7.49 2.99 5.55
CA MET A 42 -8.74 3.72 5.40
C MET A 42 -9.92 2.76 5.47
N ASN A 43 -10.84 3.02 6.39
CA ASN A 43 -12.12 2.34 6.47
C ASN A 43 -13.28 3.35 6.27
N ASN A 44 -14.51 2.90 6.48
CA ASN A 44 -15.67 3.76 6.28
C ASN A 44 -15.80 4.90 7.30
N ALA A 45 -15.16 4.78 8.47
CA ALA A 45 -15.29 5.72 9.58
C ALA A 45 -14.04 6.56 9.79
N GLU A 46 -12.85 6.00 9.56
CA GLU A 46 -11.58 6.66 9.89
C GLU A 46 -10.49 6.43 8.83
N VAL A 47 -9.56 7.37 8.79
CA VAL A 47 -8.29 7.27 8.06
C VAL A 47 -7.15 7.28 9.06
N VAL A 48 -6.26 6.29 9.00
CA VAL A 48 -5.05 6.23 9.81
C VAL A 48 -3.90 6.82 9.01
N ILE A 49 -3.25 7.85 9.57
CA ILE A 49 -2.14 8.56 8.94
C ILE A 49 -0.90 8.41 9.80
N ALA A 50 0.15 7.81 9.23
CA ALA A 50 1.46 7.75 9.84
C ALA A 50 2.18 9.09 9.63
N ILE A 51 2.64 9.71 10.72
CA ILE A 51 3.38 10.97 10.72
C ILE A 51 4.74 10.79 11.39
N SER A 52 5.71 11.58 10.96
CA SER A 52 7.02 11.62 11.61
C SER A 52 7.19 12.81 12.57
N GLU A 53 6.38 13.87 12.41
CA GLU A 53 6.43 15.09 13.20
C GLU A 53 5.14 15.23 14.03
N PRO A 54 5.17 14.89 15.33
CA PRO A 54 3.96 14.87 16.15
C PRO A 54 3.47 16.26 16.60
N PHE A 55 4.24 17.30 16.35
CA PHE A 55 3.90 18.66 16.75
C PHE A 55 3.24 19.46 15.62
N ASP A 56 3.38 19.02 14.38
CA ASP A 56 2.71 19.61 13.23
C ASP A 56 1.38 18.88 12.95
N LEU A 57 0.35 19.31 13.66
CA LEU A 57 -1.02 18.79 13.50
C LEU A 57 -1.84 19.62 12.50
N GLY A 58 -1.20 20.56 11.82
CA GLY A 58 -1.85 21.38 10.79
C GLY A 58 -2.36 20.52 9.63
N GLY A 59 -3.59 20.78 9.19
CA GLY A 59 -4.20 20.09 8.06
C GLY A 59 -5.02 18.83 8.39
N VAL A 60 -5.07 18.39 9.64
CA VAL A 60 -5.96 17.29 10.06
C VAL A 60 -7.41 17.59 9.69
N SER A 61 -7.89 18.78 10.03
CA SER A 61 -9.26 19.24 9.75
C SER A 61 -9.55 19.29 8.23
N GLU A 62 -8.55 19.63 7.41
CA GLU A 62 -8.68 19.64 5.94
C GLU A 62 -8.84 18.22 5.40
N ILE A 63 -8.09 17.27 5.93
CA ILE A 63 -8.18 15.85 5.55
C ILE A 63 -9.53 15.28 5.99
N GLU A 64 -9.99 15.59 7.20
CA GLU A 64 -11.32 15.20 7.68
C GLU A 64 -12.44 15.74 6.80
N ALA A 65 -12.37 17.02 6.43
CA ALA A 65 -13.34 17.65 5.54
C ALA A 65 -13.32 17.03 4.14
N HIS A 66 -12.13 16.74 3.60
CA HIS A 66 -11.96 16.14 2.28
C HIS A 66 -12.44 14.69 2.23
N THR A 67 -12.05 13.89 3.21
CA THR A 67 -12.38 12.45 3.24
C THR A 67 -13.75 12.16 3.85
N ARG A 68 -14.33 13.10 4.58
CA ARG A 68 -15.55 12.93 5.41
C ARG A 68 -15.41 11.78 6.41
N ARG A 69 -14.20 11.59 6.95
CA ARG A 69 -13.85 10.55 7.91
C ARG A 69 -13.02 11.13 9.04
N GLY A 70 -13.09 10.51 10.20
CA GLY A 70 -12.20 10.88 11.30
C GLY A 70 -10.74 10.56 10.95
N VAL A 71 -9.81 11.38 11.42
CA VAL A 71 -8.38 11.16 11.22
C VAL A 71 -7.76 10.64 12.51
N LYS A 72 -7.06 9.50 12.41
CA LYS A 72 -6.26 8.95 13.49
C LYS A 72 -4.79 9.07 13.14
N LEU A 73 -4.06 9.85 13.91
CA LEU A 73 -2.62 10.00 13.75
C LEU A 73 -1.86 8.94 14.53
N VAL A 74 -0.84 8.37 13.89
CA VAL A 74 0.10 7.44 14.51
C VAL A 74 1.53 7.89 14.19
N LEU A 75 2.42 7.77 15.17
CA LEU A 75 3.82 8.13 14.97
C LEU A 75 4.55 6.98 14.27
N ALA A 76 5.37 7.28 13.27
CA ALA A 76 6.19 6.31 12.56
C ALA A 76 7.63 6.81 12.38
N ASN A 77 8.51 5.91 11.96
CA ASN A 77 9.90 6.27 11.67
C ASN A 77 9.95 7.21 10.46
N PRO A 78 10.65 8.37 10.53
CA PRO A 78 10.76 9.32 9.42
C PRO A 78 11.30 8.71 8.12
N LEU A 79 12.25 7.79 8.23
CA LEU A 79 12.84 7.11 7.06
C LEU A 79 11.81 6.19 6.38
N ASP A 80 11.02 5.47 7.17
CA ASP A 80 9.98 4.60 6.66
C ASP A 80 8.86 5.43 6.01
N VAL A 81 8.43 6.54 6.64
CA VAL A 81 7.42 7.43 6.07
C VAL A 81 7.88 7.94 4.70
N ARG A 82 9.10 8.45 4.57
CA ARG A 82 9.64 8.94 3.30
C ARG A 82 9.74 7.85 2.24
N LYS A 83 10.33 6.69 2.60
CA LYS A 83 10.47 5.55 1.72
C LYS A 83 9.12 5.12 1.15
N TYR A 84 8.18 4.81 2.03
CA TYR A 84 6.87 4.30 1.61
C TYR A 84 5.98 5.36 0.98
N THR A 85 6.17 6.64 1.24
CA THR A 85 5.48 7.70 0.48
C THR A 85 5.83 7.59 -0.99
N THR A 86 7.11 7.55 -1.34
CA THR A 86 7.53 7.40 -2.75
C THR A 86 6.99 6.12 -3.38
N GLU A 87 7.12 4.98 -2.69
CA GLU A 87 6.69 3.68 -3.20
C GLU A 87 5.17 3.58 -3.38
N PHE A 88 4.39 4.00 -2.38
CA PHE A 88 2.93 3.87 -2.42
C PHE A 88 2.31 4.79 -3.46
N TYR A 89 2.80 6.02 -3.61
CA TYR A 89 2.29 6.91 -4.64
C TYR A 89 2.70 6.49 -6.06
N ALA A 90 3.89 5.90 -6.24
CA ALA A 90 4.29 5.31 -7.51
C ALA A 90 3.37 4.15 -7.88
N LEU A 91 3.10 3.24 -6.92
CA LEU A 91 2.19 2.11 -7.13
C LEU A 91 0.75 2.58 -7.38
N ALA A 92 0.23 3.52 -6.59
CA ALA A 92 -1.10 4.09 -6.81
C ALA A 92 -1.23 4.76 -8.18
N LYS A 93 -0.17 5.40 -8.69
CA LYS A 93 -0.13 5.97 -10.04
C LYS A 93 -0.20 4.89 -11.12
N SER A 94 0.54 3.80 -10.96
CA SER A 94 0.52 2.64 -11.88
C SER A 94 -0.85 1.99 -11.93
N VAL A 95 -1.47 1.81 -10.75
CA VAL A 95 -2.84 1.30 -10.62
C VAL A 95 -3.85 2.19 -11.37
N ARG A 96 -3.77 3.52 -11.18
CA ARG A 96 -4.66 4.47 -11.87
C ARG A 96 -4.40 4.54 -13.38
N ALA A 97 -3.16 4.35 -13.83
CA ALA A 97 -2.83 4.30 -15.25
C ALA A 97 -3.43 3.06 -15.92
N ALA A 98 -3.35 1.91 -15.27
CA ALA A 98 -3.96 0.67 -15.74
C ALA A 98 -5.51 0.77 -15.79
N GLN A 99 -6.11 1.51 -14.86
CA GLN A 99 -7.56 1.78 -14.86
C GLN A 99 -8.03 2.68 -16.00
N LYS A 100 -7.20 3.61 -16.47
CA LYS A 100 -7.54 4.54 -17.55
C LYS A 100 -7.47 3.89 -18.95
N SER A 101 -6.71 2.81 -19.10
CA SER A 101 -6.61 2.07 -20.37
C SER A 101 -7.76 1.07 -20.59
N GLY A 102 -8.63 0.86 -19.63
CA GLY A 102 -9.85 0.07 -19.75
C GLY A 102 -10.93 0.66 -18.83
N GLU A 103 -12.14 0.89 -19.35
CA GLU A 103 -13.28 1.47 -18.64
C GLU A 103 -13.58 0.75 -17.31
N VAL A 104 -13.02 1.22 -16.20
CA VAL A 104 -13.34 0.72 -14.85
C VAL A 104 -13.39 1.85 -13.83
N SER A 105 -14.44 1.79 -13.02
CA SER A 105 -14.86 2.74 -12.00
C SER A 105 -13.82 3.02 -10.89
N PRO A 106 -13.78 4.24 -10.29
CA PRO A 106 -12.72 4.65 -9.35
C PRO A 106 -12.71 3.97 -7.96
N ALA A 107 -13.55 2.97 -7.75
CA ALA A 107 -13.64 2.23 -6.49
C ALA A 107 -12.85 0.91 -6.49
N ALA A 108 -12.00 0.72 -7.49
CA ALA A 108 -11.27 -0.52 -7.65
C ALA A 108 -10.12 -0.63 -6.63
N SER A 109 -10.30 -1.49 -5.66
CA SER A 109 -9.22 -2.06 -4.87
C SER A 109 -8.26 -2.84 -5.81
N PHE A 110 -7.08 -3.19 -5.34
CA PHE A 110 -6.16 -4.09 -6.04
C PHE A 110 -6.87 -5.36 -6.57
N GLU A 111 -7.92 -5.82 -5.91
CA GLU A 111 -8.80 -6.92 -6.36
C GLU A 111 -9.45 -6.67 -7.72
N GLN A 112 -9.73 -5.43 -8.09
CA GLN A 112 -10.35 -5.10 -9.39
C GLN A 112 -9.31 -4.96 -10.52
N LEU A 113 -8.07 -4.60 -10.23
CA LEU A 113 -6.96 -4.72 -11.19
C LEU A 113 -6.78 -6.16 -11.65
N VAL A 114 -7.06 -7.04 -10.76
CA VAL A 114 -7.01 -8.46 -10.90
C VAL A 114 -8.23 -9.02 -11.63
N GLU A 115 -9.39 -8.45 -11.44
CA GLU A 115 -10.60 -8.83 -12.16
C GLU A 115 -10.58 -8.39 -13.63
N LEU A 116 -9.89 -7.28 -13.93
CA LEU A 116 -9.61 -6.84 -15.30
C LEU A 116 -8.67 -7.80 -16.05
N GLY A 117 -7.75 -8.45 -15.35
CA GLY A 117 -6.95 -9.54 -15.93
C GLY A 117 -7.77 -10.77 -16.32
N LYS A 118 -8.99 -10.92 -15.80
CA LYS A 118 -9.89 -12.04 -16.15
C LYS A 118 -10.65 -11.83 -17.47
N THR A 119 -10.80 -10.60 -17.93
CA THR A 119 -11.66 -10.28 -19.08
C THR A 119 -10.93 -10.01 -20.40
N SER A 120 -9.62 -9.84 -20.39
CA SER A 120 -8.87 -9.67 -21.64
C SER A 120 -7.61 -10.50 -21.68
N LYS A 121 -7.54 -11.41 -22.64
CA LYS A 121 -6.35 -12.09 -23.22
C LYS A 121 -5.21 -12.36 -22.23
N GLN A 122 -4.72 -13.60 -22.21
CA GLN A 122 -3.48 -14.05 -21.61
C GLN A 122 -2.51 -12.87 -21.32
N LEU A 123 -2.36 -12.52 -20.04
CA LEU A 123 -1.35 -11.57 -19.62
C LEU A 123 0.00 -12.12 -20.08
N ASP A 124 0.65 -11.41 -20.97
CA ASP A 124 2.00 -11.72 -21.39
C ASP A 124 2.94 -11.47 -20.20
N ALA A 125 3.92 -12.32 -19.99
CA ALA A 125 4.96 -12.15 -18.95
C ALA A 125 5.72 -10.80 -19.09
N ASN A 126 5.59 -10.14 -20.23
CA ASN A 126 6.10 -8.79 -20.52
C ASN A 126 5.12 -7.66 -20.18
N ASP A 127 3.93 -7.96 -19.61
CA ASP A 127 3.02 -6.91 -19.19
C ASP A 127 3.68 -6.09 -18.06
N GLN A 128 3.81 -4.80 -18.28
CA GLN A 128 4.46 -3.88 -17.32
C GLN A 128 3.84 -3.97 -15.92
N GLY A 129 2.55 -4.30 -15.82
CA GLY A 129 1.88 -4.49 -14.54
C GLY A 129 2.40 -5.71 -13.79
N VAL A 130 2.60 -6.82 -14.47
CA VAL A 130 3.15 -8.07 -13.88
C VAL A 130 4.60 -7.84 -13.45
N VAL A 131 5.41 -7.23 -14.30
CA VAL A 131 6.82 -6.91 -13.98
C VAL A 131 6.90 -6.05 -12.71
N GLN A 132 6.09 -5.01 -12.61
CA GLN A 132 6.08 -4.14 -11.42
C GLN A 132 5.68 -4.87 -10.13
N VAL A 133 4.71 -5.79 -10.21
CA VAL A 133 4.32 -6.62 -9.05
C VAL A 133 5.48 -7.53 -8.63
N VAL A 134 6.16 -8.15 -9.60
CA VAL A 134 7.31 -9.03 -9.33
C VAL A 134 8.46 -8.24 -8.72
N ASP A 135 8.82 -7.09 -9.30
CA ASP A 135 9.88 -6.22 -8.77
C ASP A 135 9.58 -5.77 -7.35
N TRP A 136 8.32 -5.40 -7.08
CA TRP A 136 7.89 -5.04 -5.73
C TRP A 136 8.02 -6.23 -4.75
N LEU A 137 7.59 -7.44 -5.14
CA LEU A 137 7.72 -8.64 -4.31
C LEU A 137 9.18 -8.94 -3.98
N TRP A 138 10.09 -8.84 -4.96
CA TRP A 138 11.51 -9.01 -4.76
C TRP A 138 12.07 -7.98 -3.78
N GLN A 139 11.81 -6.70 -4.01
CA GLN A 139 12.27 -5.63 -3.14
C GLN A 139 11.79 -5.83 -1.70
N TYR A 140 10.50 -6.18 -1.55
CA TYR A 140 9.93 -6.42 -0.24
C TYR A 140 10.51 -7.66 0.45
N ALA A 141 10.80 -8.73 -0.28
CA ALA A 141 11.46 -9.91 0.26
C ALA A 141 12.86 -9.59 0.79
N PHE A 142 13.63 -8.80 0.05
CA PHE A 142 14.94 -8.32 0.51
C PHE A 142 14.84 -7.48 1.79
N ASP A 143 13.91 -6.55 1.84
CA ASP A 143 13.68 -5.69 3.02
C ASP A 143 13.30 -6.50 4.26
N GLN A 144 12.55 -7.59 4.07
CA GLN A 144 12.16 -8.51 5.15
C GLN A 144 13.22 -9.58 5.44
N ARG A 145 14.34 -9.60 4.72
CA ARG A 145 15.40 -10.62 4.81
C ARG A 145 14.85 -12.04 4.61
N ALA A 146 13.91 -12.19 3.69
CA ALA A 146 13.38 -13.48 3.33
C ALA A 146 14.44 -14.31 2.60
N SER A 147 14.55 -15.59 2.93
CA SER A 147 15.42 -16.54 2.22
C SER A 147 14.77 -17.05 0.93
N ASP A 148 13.44 -17.13 0.92
CA ASP A 148 12.66 -17.70 -0.19
C ASP A 148 11.35 -16.95 -0.36
N ILE A 149 10.88 -16.86 -1.62
CA ILE A 149 9.55 -16.43 -2.01
C ILE A 149 8.82 -17.66 -2.54
N HIS A 150 7.71 -18.02 -1.92
CA HIS A 150 6.84 -19.10 -2.35
C HIS A 150 5.59 -18.52 -3.03
N LEU A 151 5.37 -18.91 -4.27
CA LEU A 151 4.16 -18.63 -5.02
C LEU A 151 3.35 -19.93 -5.08
N GLU A 152 2.21 -19.94 -4.41
CA GLU A 152 1.35 -21.12 -4.30
C GLU A 152 0.03 -20.90 -5.03
N PRO A 153 -0.13 -21.40 -6.27
CA PRO A 153 -1.41 -21.32 -6.98
C PRO A 153 -2.47 -22.18 -6.28
N ARG A 154 -3.64 -21.61 -6.05
CA ARG A 154 -4.84 -22.29 -5.55
C ARG A 154 -6.01 -22.07 -6.51
N ARG A 155 -7.16 -22.73 -6.30
CA ARG A 155 -8.28 -22.69 -7.24
C ARG A 155 -8.76 -21.28 -7.56
N ASP A 156 -8.86 -20.43 -6.56
CA ASP A 156 -9.48 -19.10 -6.68
C ASP A 156 -8.45 -17.95 -6.58
N MET A 157 -7.28 -18.21 -5.99
CA MET A 157 -6.24 -17.20 -5.74
C MET A 157 -4.87 -17.83 -5.59
N GLY A 158 -3.82 -17.06 -5.80
CA GLY A 158 -2.46 -17.43 -5.48
C GLY A 158 -2.03 -16.89 -4.12
N LEU A 159 -1.35 -17.70 -3.31
CA LEU A 159 -0.75 -17.26 -2.07
C LEU A 159 0.73 -16.95 -2.29
N VAL A 160 1.15 -15.78 -1.83
CA VAL A 160 2.56 -15.42 -1.73
C VAL A 160 2.99 -15.57 -0.28
N ARG A 161 4.02 -16.37 -0.06
CA ARG A 161 4.61 -16.56 1.26
C ARG A 161 6.09 -16.29 1.22
N PHE A 162 6.61 -15.68 2.26
CA PHE A 162 8.04 -15.48 2.47
C PHE A 162 8.53 -16.40 3.58
N ARG A 163 9.70 -16.99 3.37
CA ARG A 163 10.41 -17.66 4.47
C ARG A 163 11.31 -16.66 5.15
N ILE A 164 11.02 -16.36 6.41
CA ILE A 164 11.79 -15.45 7.26
C ILE A 164 12.18 -16.23 8.50
N ASP A 165 13.48 -16.30 8.80
CA ASP A 165 14.02 -17.06 9.93
C ASP A 165 13.51 -18.52 9.99
N GLY A 166 13.42 -19.17 8.82
CA GLY A 166 12.96 -20.55 8.67
C GLY A 166 11.44 -20.75 8.70
N VAL A 167 10.65 -19.72 9.01
CA VAL A 167 9.19 -19.79 9.11
C VAL A 167 8.54 -19.19 7.86
N LEU A 168 7.50 -19.84 7.35
CA LEU A 168 6.69 -19.35 6.22
C LEU A 168 5.62 -18.38 6.73
N HIS A 169 5.69 -17.12 6.29
CA HIS A 169 4.72 -16.09 6.56
C HIS A 169 3.89 -15.82 5.30
N GLN A 170 2.57 -15.84 5.41
CA GLN A 170 1.71 -15.39 4.33
C GLN A 170 1.83 -13.87 4.21
N VAL A 171 2.21 -13.42 3.02
CA VAL A 171 2.57 -12.03 2.75
C VAL A 171 1.50 -11.36 1.90
N TYR A 172 1.03 -12.08 0.88
CA TYR A 172 0.09 -11.53 -0.07
C TYR A 172 -0.84 -12.61 -0.65
N GLN A 173 -1.97 -12.16 -1.17
CA GLN A 173 -2.88 -13.00 -1.96
C GLN A 173 -3.06 -12.31 -3.31
N MET A 174 -2.78 -13.02 -4.38
CA MET A 174 -2.98 -12.50 -5.72
C MET A 174 -3.91 -13.43 -6.50
N PRO A 175 -4.63 -12.90 -7.45
CA PRO A 175 -5.47 -13.71 -8.28
C PRO A 175 -4.69 -14.59 -9.23
N MET A 176 -5.35 -15.65 -9.68
CA MET A 176 -4.78 -16.62 -10.59
C MET A 176 -4.40 -16.04 -11.95
N SER A 177 -5.00 -14.91 -12.36
CA SER A 177 -4.66 -14.25 -13.62
C SER A 177 -3.27 -13.59 -13.63
N VAL A 178 -2.65 -13.42 -12.46
CA VAL A 178 -1.32 -12.82 -12.30
C VAL A 178 -0.26 -13.85 -11.91
N MET A 179 -0.68 -15.08 -11.56
CA MET A 179 0.19 -16.22 -11.25
C MET A 179 0.57 -17.00 -12.49
#